data_77a851da6a4de0a6605155528c0a003b
#
_entry.id   77a851da6a4de0a6605155528c0a003b
#
_cell.length_a   1.000
_cell.length_b   1.000
_cell.length_c   1.000
_cell.angle_alpha   90.00
_cell.angle_beta   90.00
_cell.angle_gamma   90.00
#
_symmetry.space_group_name_H-M   'P 1'
#
loop_
_entity.id
_entity.type
_entity.pdbx_description
1 polymer ?
#
loop_
_entity_poly.entity_id
_entity_poly.type
_entity_poly.pdbx_seq_one_letter_code
_entity_poly.pdbx_strand_id
1 'polypeptide(L)'
;AAGRTIATRRDVGPMTTVERTEYDNLGRTIATTDVLGRVTRTEYSEDGLTTTVTTPAGATLVTKTYYDGTVILEGGTGQREMETRLELTEEGILTTTLSKGVVLSRILKNGFGQTVRQEHPNTRGGFIVTRNLYNGKGQSVCSQTEDLAPIITEYNELGQAMKKTVLPDELHPDNPAKNRITEHSSCYRFREDGVYQVQASTTYNADGLPLTQTTENMVSR
;
A
#
# COMPACT_ATOMS: atom_id res chain seq x y z
N ALA A 1 -31.66 9.87 23.60
CA ALA A 1 -30.51 8.98 23.67
C ALA A 1 -30.49 8.11 22.40
N ALA A 2 -29.50 8.29 21.57
CA ALA A 2 -29.46 7.70 20.22
C ALA A 2 -28.98 6.24 20.24
N GLY A 3 -29.67 5.34 20.93
CA GLY A 3 -29.45 3.87 20.82
C GLY A 3 -28.01 3.34 20.94
N ARG A 4 -27.11 4.08 21.60
CA ARG A 4 -25.70 3.68 21.73
C ARG A 4 -25.51 2.75 22.91
N THR A 5 -24.70 1.71 22.72
CA THR A 5 -24.33 0.77 23.79
C THR A 5 -23.38 1.46 24.77
N ILE A 6 -23.82 1.70 26.00
CA ILE A 6 -23.03 2.30 27.07
C ILE A 6 -22.35 1.25 27.97
N ALA A 7 -22.87 0.03 27.99
CA ALA A 7 -22.27 -1.09 28.72
C ALA A 7 -22.69 -2.42 28.11
N THR A 8 -21.78 -3.36 28.10
CA THR A 8 -22.03 -4.78 27.75
C THR A 8 -21.67 -5.61 28.96
N ARG A 9 -22.64 -6.38 29.47
CA ARG A 9 -22.43 -7.31 30.56
C ARG A 9 -22.45 -8.76 30.05
N ARG A 10 -21.50 -9.55 30.48
CA ARG A 10 -21.47 -10.98 30.21
C ARG A 10 -21.32 -11.74 31.53
N ASP A 11 -22.22 -12.67 31.76
CA ASP A 11 -22.22 -13.57 32.90
C ASP A 11 -21.78 -14.97 32.42
N VAL A 12 -20.67 -15.50 32.96
CA VAL A 12 -20.15 -16.82 32.65
C VAL A 12 -19.94 -17.56 33.99
N GLY A 13 -20.93 -18.38 34.36
CA GLY A 13 -20.95 -19.04 35.68
C GLY A 13 -20.95 -18.00 36.80
N PRO A 14 -20.07 -18.08 37.80
CA PRO A 14 -20.00 -17.13 38.91
C PRO A 14 -19.29 -15.81 38.53
N MET A 15 -18.77 -15.69 37.31
CA MET A 15 -18.01 -14.51 36.87
C MET A 15 -18.90 -13.58 36.06
N THR A 16 -18.94 -12.31 36.43
CA THR A 16 -19.56 -11.21 35.66
C THR A 16 -18.48 -10.31 35.14
N THR A 17 -18.49 -10.07 33.82
CA THR A 17 -17.60 -9.08 33.18
C THR A 17 -18.44 -7.94 32.62
N VAL A 18 -17.96 -6.70 32.79
CA VAL A 18 -18.64 -5.50 32.30
C VAL A 18 -17.67 -4.63 31.52
N GLU A 19 -17.98 -4.41 30.27
CA GLU A 19 -17.34 -3.40 29.42
C GLU A 19 -18.18 -2.14 29.40
N ARG A 20 -17.58 -0.96 29.46
CA ARG A 20 -18.28 0.33 29.41
C ARG A 20 -17.71 1.23 28.34
N THR A 21 -18.60 2.02 27.73
CA THR A 21 -18.22 3.06 26.75
C THR A 21 -18.91 4.36 27.13
N GLU A 22 -18.12 5.41 27.23
CA GLU A 22 -18.59 6.78 27.51
C GLU A 22 -18.51 7.60 26.22
N TYR A 23 -19.46 8.49 26.02
CA TYR A 23 -19.59 9.33 24.86
C TYR A 23 -19.69 10.80 25.25
N ASP A 24 -19.18 11.68 24.38
CA ASP A 24 -19.42 13.11 24.48
C ASP A 24 -20.82 13.51 23.98
N ASN A 25 -21.13 14.81 24.06
CA ASN A 25 -22.40 15.35 23.57
C ASN A 25 -22.62 15.21 22.06
N LEU A 26 -21.54 15.07 21.29
CA LEU A 26 -21.56 14.81 19.85
C LEU A 26 -21.69 13.32 19.54
N GLY A 27 -21.59 12.47 20.58
CA GLY A 27 -21.69 11.04 20.50
C GLY A 27 -20.42 10.35 20.03
N ARG A 28 -19.27 10.98 20.15
CA ARG A 28 -17.98 10.38 19.94
C ARG A 28 -17.54 9.66 21.22
N THR A 29 -16.87 8.52 21.10
CA THR A 29 -16.34 7.77 22.26
C THR A 29 -15.22 8.56 22.95
N ILE A 30 -15.36 8.84 24.24
CA ILE A 30 -14.35 9.53 25.06
C ILE A 30 -13.64 8.61 26.05
N ALA A 31 -14.26 7.48 26.42
CA ALA A 31 -13.61 6.47 27.23
C ALA A 31 -14.18 5.07 26.95
N THR A 32 -13.32 4.07 27.02
CA THR A 32 -13.70 2.67 27.04
C THR A 32 -13.07 1.96 28.22
N THR A 33 -13.86 1.20 28.98
CA THR A 33 -13.39 0.39 30.11
C THR A 33 -13.53 -1.08 29.71
N ASP A 34 -12.44 -1.81 29.75
CA ASP A 34 -12.45 -3.24 29.43
C ASP A 34 -12.93 -4.09 30.62
N VAL A 35 -13.04 -5.41 30.39
CA VAL A 35 -13.47 -6.40 31.40
C VAL A 35 -12.58 -6.46 32.65
N LEU A 36 -11.34 -5.96 32.57
CA LEU A 36 -10.38 -5.89 33.67
C LEU A 36 -10.43 -4.54 34.39
N GLY A 37 -11.34 -3.64 34.00
CA GLY A 37 -11.46 -2.30 34.55
C GLY A 37 -10.39 -1.33 34.04
N ARG A 38 -9.65 -1.66 32.99
CA ARG A 38 -8.62 -0.80 32.41
C ARG A 38 -9.29 0.20 31.49
N VAL A 39 -8.95 1.49 31.64
CA VAL A 39 -9.59 2.58 30.90
C VAL A 39 -8.67 3.10 29.80
N THR A 40 -9.18 3.10 28.56
CA THR A 40 -8.61 3.85 27.43
C THR A 40 -9.42 5.14 27.26
N ARG A 41 -8.75 6.28 27.17
CA ARG A 41 -9.38 7.60 26.99
C ARG A 41 -9.11 8.14 25.61
N THR A 42 -10.10 8.82 25.03
CA THR A 42 -9.98 9.50 23.74
C THR A 42 -10.38 10.96 23.91
N GLU A 43 -9.48 11.86 23.59
CA GLU A 43 -9.69 13.30 23.59
C GLU A 43 -9.74 13.81 22.16
N TYR A 44 -10.60 14.78 21.90
CA TYR A 44 -10.76 15.42 20.60
C TYR A 44 -10.46 16.90 20.76
N SER A 45 -9.72 17.47 19.79
CA SER A 45 -9.56 18.93 19.70
C SER A 45 -10.91 19.61 19.46
N GLU A 46 -10.97 20.91 19.69
CA GLU A 46 -12.18 21.71 19.51
C GLU A 46 -12.69 21.67 18.07
N ASP A 47 -11.79 21.69 17.09
CA ASP A 47 -12.09 21.55 15.66
C ASP A 47 -12.42 20.11 15.24
N GLY A 48 -12.22 19.13 16.13
CA GLY A 48 -12.45 17.71 15.87
C GLY A 48 -11.43 17.03 14.96
N LEU A 49 -10.39 17.75 14.55
CA LEU A 49 -9.40 17.24 13.59
C LEU A 49 -8.23 16.51 14.23
N THR A 50 -8.02 16.74 15.56
CA THR A 50 -6.99 16.02 16.31
C THR A 50 -7.63 15.08 17.31
N THR A 51 -7.19 13.84 17.33
CA THR A 51 -7.61 12.82 18.29
C THR A 51 -6.40 12.35 19.08
N THR A 52 -6.50 12.35 20.40
CA THR A 52 -5.49 11.79 21.30
C THR A 52 -6.08 10.60 22.04
N VAL A 53 -5.52 9.42 21.84
CA VAL A 53 -5.88 8.19 22.54
C VAL A 53 -4.84 7.91 23.61
N THR A 54 -5.27 7.76 24.87
CA THR A 54 -4.41 7.40 25.99
C THR A 54 -4.78 5.99 26.46
N THR A 55 -3.83 5.09 26.40
CA THR A 55 -4.00 3.71 26.87
C THR A 55 -4.00 3.63 28.38
N PRO A 56 -4.47 2.52 28.99
CA PRO A 56 -4.42 2.31 30.43
C PRO A 56 -3.00 2.35 31.03
N ALA A 57 -1.98 2.09 30.23
CA ALA A 57 -0.57 2.17 30.62
C ALA A 57 0.02 3.59 30.51
N GLY A 58 -0.80 4.58 30.11
CA GLY A 58 -0.36 5.96 29.93
C GLY A 58 0.32 6.26 28.59
N ALA A 59 0.42 5.28 27.68
CA ALA A 59 0.92 5.54 26.34
C ALA A 59 -0.12 6.33 25.52
N THR A 60 0.34 7.31 24.75
CA THR A 60 -0.51 8.17 23.94
C THR A 60 -0.31 7.90 22.44
N LEU A 61 -1.39 8.00 21.66
CA LEU A 61 -1.40 8.09 20.21
C LEU A 61 -2.12 9.37 19.82
N VAL A 62 -1.46 10.22 19.04
CA VAL A 62 -2.01 11.47 18.51
C VAL A 62 -2.18 11.31 17.02
N THR A 63 -3.39 11.53 16.52
CA THR A 63 -3.70 11.50 15.09
C THR A 63 -4.35 12.82 14.72
N LYS A 64 -3.84 13.48 13.66
CA LYS A 64 -4.45 14.67 13.08
C LYS A 64 -4.86 14.38 11.64
N THR A 65 -6.06 14.85 11.27
CA THR A 65 -6.64 14.62 9.94
C THR A 65 -7.02 15.95 9.27
N TYR A 66 -7.18 15.92 7.96
CA TYR A 66 -7.97 16.91 7.23
C TYR A 66 -9.48 16.66 7.41
N TYR A 67 -10.32 17.59 6.92
CA TYR A 67 -11.79 17.47 6.95
C TYR A 67 -12.33 16.27 6.16
N ASP A 68 -11.58 15.78 5.18
CA ASP A 68 -11.91 14.59 4.39
C ASP A 68 -11.50 13.27 5.08
N GLY A 69 -10.91 13.35 6.29
CA GLY A 69 -10.41 12.20 7.05
C GLY A 69 -9.00 11.76 6.71
N THR A 70 -8.32 12.43 5.77
CA THR A 70 -6.92 12.11 5.42
C THR A 70 -6.00 12.39 6.60
N VAL A 71 -5.26 11.38 7.08
CA VAL A 71 -4.29 11.52 8.17
C VAL A 71 -3.09 12.34 7.70
N ILE A 72 -2.81 13.44 8.41
CA ILE A 72 -1.68 14.35 8.13
C ILE A 72 -0.60 14.32 9.19
N LEU A 73 -0.92 13.83 10.40
CA LEU A 73 0.05 13.61 11.46
C LEU A 73 -0.37 12.41 12.30
N GLU A 74 0.59 11.56 12.58
CA GLU A 74 0.43 10.44 13.50
C GLU A 74 1.70 10.32 14.33
N GLY A 75 1.55 10.17 15.66
CA GLY A 75 2.67 10.04 16.60
C GLY A 75 2.20 9.73 18.00
N GLY A 76 3.13 9.48 18.92
CA GLY A 76 2.78 9.19 20.29
C GLY A 76 3.91 8.57 21.09
N THR A 77 3.57 8.04 22.26
CA THR A 77 4.55 7.43 23.17
C THR A 77 5.21 6.20 22.53
N GLY A 78 6.52 6.26 22.31
CA GLY A 78 7.28 5.17 21.71
C GLY A 78 7.07 5.00 20.20
N GLN A 79 6.28 5.86 19.57
CA GLN A 79 6.08 5.88 18.11
C GLN A 79 6.84 7.03 17.47
N ARG A 80 7.33 6.77 16.26
CA ARG A 80 7.94 7.82 15.45
C ARG A 80 6.84 8.72 14.89
N GLU A 81 6.98 10.03 15.13
CA GLU A 81 6.08 11.00 14.52
C GLU A 81 6.22 11.00 12.99
N MET A 82 5.09 10.90 12.32
CA MET A 82 4.94 10.90 10.87
C MET A 82 4.03 12.05 10.48
N GLU A 83 4.50 12.93 9.61
CA GLU A 83 3.74 14.03 9.03
C GLU A 83 3.56 13.77 7.53
N THR A 84 2.35 13.95 7.04
CA THR A 84 2.00 13.86 5.61
C THR A 84 1.56 15.23 5.10
N ARG A 85 2.23 15.71 4.07
CA ARG A 85 1.86 16.95 3.36
C ARG A 85 1.35 16.63 1.99
N LEU A 86 0.25 17.25 1.61
CA LEU A 86 -0.37 17.13 0.30
C LEU A 86 -0.21 18.47 -0.43
N GLU A 87 0.28 18.39 -1.65
CA GLU A 87 0.46 19.57 -2.53
C GLU A 87 -0.13 19.24 -3.90
N LEU A 88 -0.99 20.13 -4.40
CA LEU A 88 -1.51 20.04 -5.76
C LEU A 88 -0.50 20.69 -6.72
N THR A 89 -0.04 19.92 -7.69
CA THR A 89 0.89 20.34 -8.74
C THR A 89 0.20 20.26 -10.11
N GLU A 90 0.83 20.80 -11.15
CA GLU A 90 0.33 20.66 -12.52
C GLU A 90 0.28 19.19 -12.99
N GLU A 91 1.15 18.32 -12.45
CA GLU A 91 1.24 16.91 -12.80
C GLU A 91 0.29 16.03 -11.96
N GLY A 92 -0.27 16.56 -10.86
CA GLY A 92 -1.15 15.84 -9.97
C GLY A 92 -0.95 16.14 -8.49
N ILE A 93 -1.17 15.18 -7.62
CA ILE A 93 -1.05 15.33 -6.16
C ILE A 93 0.29 14.78 -5.70
N LEU A 94 1.13 15.68 -5.15
CA LEU A 94 2.37 15.31 -4.48
C LEU A 94 2.10 15.07 -2.99
N THR A 95 2.36 13.84 -2.54
CA THR A 95 2.31 13.45 -1.13
C THR A 95 3.73 13.36 -0.60
N THR A 96 4.06 14.18 0.41
CA THR A 96 5.36 14.15 1.08
C THR A 96 5.18 13.62 2.50
N THR A 97 5.89 12.54 2.85
CA THR A 97 5.92 12.00 4.19
C THR A 97 7.20 12.42 4.89
N LEU A 98 7.07 12.98 6.08
CA LEU A 98 8.18 13.47 6.89
C LEU A 98 8.17 12.81 8.28
N SER A 99 9.34 12.82 8.93
CA SER A 99 9.45 12.56 10.35
C SER A 99 10.44 13.52 10.96
N LYS A 100 10.00 14.28 11.96
CA LYS A 100 10.81 15.32 12.60
C LYS A 100 11.43 16.29 11.59
N GLY A 101 10.67 16.67 10.55
CA GLY A 101 11.12 17.56 9.48
C GLY A 101 12.00 16.91 8.40
N VAL A 102 12.38 15.65 8.57
CA VAL A 102 13.17 14.91 7.57
C VAL A 102 12.24 14.19 6.61
N VAL A 103 12.40 14.42 5.31
CA VAL A 103 11.62 13.75 4.27
C VAL A 103 11.98 12.26 4.23
N LEU A 104 10.96 11.40 4.29
CA LEU A 104 11.08 9.95 4.21
C LEU A 104 10.69 9.41 2.83
N SER A 105 9.72 10.06 2.20
CA SER A 105 9.29 9.74 0.84
C SER A 105 8.52 10.89 0.21
N ARG A 106 8.51 10.92 -1.12
CA ARG A 106 7.62 11.75 -1.92
C ARG A 106 6.98 10.88 -2.98
N ILE A 107 5.67 11.01 -3.15
CA ILE A 107 4.89 10.24 -4.12
C ILE A 107 4.04 11.22 -4.90
N LEU A 108 4.26 11.28 -6.22
CA LEU A 108 3.42 12.04 -7.14
C LEU A 108 2.43 11.09 -7.81
N LYS A 109 1.14 11.39 -7.67
CA LYS A 109 0.05 10.69 -8.34
C LYS A 109 -0.61 11.60 -9.36
N ASN A 110 -0.83 11.08 -10.58
CA ASN A 110 -1.57 11.80 -11.62
C ASN A 110 -3.08 11.91 -11.29
N GLY A 111 -3.85 12.59 -12.15
CA GLY A 111 -5.30 12.77 -11.99
C GLY A 111 -6.12 11.46 -11.97
N PHE A 112 -5.54 10.33 -12.37
CA PHE A 112 -6.14 8.99 -12.29
C PHE A 112 -5.74 8.23 -11.01
N GLY A 113 -4.99 8.85 -10.10
CA GLY A 113 -4.50 8.24 -8.86
C GLY A 113 -3.29 7.30 -9.03
N GLN A 114 -2.69 7.25 -10.23
CA GLN A 114 -1.55 6.40 -10.54
C GLN A 114 -0.24 7.08 -10.10
N THR A 115 0.66 6.32 -9.48
CA THR A 115 1.97 6.81 -9.03
C THR A 115 2.91 6.99 -10.22
N VAL A 116 3.11 8.22 -10.67
CA VAL A 116 4.00 8.56 -11.79
C VAL A 116 5.44 8.80 -11.37
N ARG A 117 5.65 9.25 -10.12
CA ARG A 117 6.97 9.45 -9.54
C ARG A 117 6.98 9.12 -8.06
N GLN A 118 8.04 8.44 -7.62
CA GLN A 118 8.29 8.12 -6.22
C GLN A 118 9.74 8.43 -5.89
N GLU A 119 9.99 9.06 -4.76
CA GLU A 119 11.30 9.47 -4.30
C GLU A 119 11.53 8.96 -2.88
N HIS A 120 12.68 8.33 -2.65
CA HIS A 120 13.14 7.90 -1.33
C HIS A 120 14.52 8.49 -1.04
N PRO A 121 14.81 8.89 0.20
CA PRO A 121 16.12 9.38 0.57
C PRO A 121 17.22 8.34 0.28
N ASN A 122 18.35 8.82 -0.25
CA ASN A 122 19.53 8.03 -0.48
C ASN A 122 20.49 8.16 0.72
N THR A 123 21.22 7.11 1.07
CA THR A 123 22.22 7.12 2.15
C THR A 123 23.40 8.03 1.87
N ARG A 124 23.62 8.43 0.61
CA ARG A 124 24.69 9.35 0.16
C ARG A 124 24.25 10.82 0.11
N GLY A 125 23.01 11.12 0.53
CA GLY A 125 22.35 12.41 0.35
C GLY A 125 21.63 12.50 -0.99
N GLY A 126 20.47 13.20 -1.02
CA GLY A 126 19.56 13.25 -2.18
C GLY A 126 18.48 12.18 -2.13
N PHE A 127 17.91 11.86 -3.29
CA PHE A 127 16.79 10.92 -3.42
C PHE A 127 17.04 9.92 -4.55
N ILE A 128 16.61 8.69 -4.35
CA ILE A 128 16.44 7.69 -5.40
C ILE A 128 15.05 7.94 -6.00
N VAL A 129 14.98 8.18 -7.30
CA VAL A 129 13.76 8.52 -8.02
C VAL A 129 13.32 7.36 -8.90
N THR A 130 12.08 6.89 -8.71
CA THR A 130 11.43 5.94 -9.60
C THR A 130 10.35 6.66 -10.39
N ARG A 131 10.30 6.47 -11.71
CA ARG A 131 9.28 7.02 -12.62
C ARG A 131 8.52 5.87 -13.27
N ASN A 132 7.21 6.04 -13.41
CA ASN A 132 6.34 5.06 -14.07
C ASN A 132 5.55 5.74 -15.18
N LEU A 133 5.44 5.04 -16.31
CA LEU A 133 4.55 5.40 -17.41
C LEU A 133 3.41 4.40 -17.50
N TYR A 134 2.25 4.88 -17.89
CA TYR A 134 1.03 4.08 -17.99
C TYR A 134 0.43 4.19 -19.39
N ASN A 135 -0.18 3.11 -19.86
CA ASN A 135 -0.98 3.14 -21.09
C ASN A 135 -2.38 3.67 -20.82
N GLY A 136 -3.19 3.85 -21.87
CA GLY A 136 -4.56 4.33 -21.78
C GLY A 136 -5.53 3.43 -21.00
N LYS A 137 -5.14 2.19 -20.70
CA LYS A 137 -5.88 1.25 -19.83
C LYS A 137 -5.44 1.32 -18.36
N GLY A 138 -4.49 2.20 -18.02
CA GLY A 138 -3.99 2.36 -16.64
C GLY A 138 -2.93 1.35 -16.21
N GLN A 139 -2.37 0.57 -17.13
CA GLN A 139 -1.35 -0.42 -16.84
C GLN A 139 0.04 0.22 -16.95
N SER A 140 0.94 -0.09 -16.01
CA SER A 140 2.32 0.41 -16.03
C SER A 140 3.12 -0.28 -17.15
N VAL A 141 3.48 0.49 -18.17
CA VAL A 141 4.22 0.00 -19.35
C VAL A 141 5.72 0.23 -19.25
N CYS A 142 6.14 1.19 -18.43
CA CYS A 142 7.55 1.43 -18.15
C CYS A 142 7.73 1.82 -16.69
N SER A 143 8.75 1.28 -16.04
CA SER A 143 9.20 1.68 -14.71
C SER A 143 10.70 1.83 -14.74
N GLN A 144 11.21 3.00 -14.33
CA GLN A 144 12.63 3.31 -14.29
C GLN A 144 13.02 3.90 -12.95
N THR A 145 14.01 3.33 -12.31
CA THR A 145 14.61 3.84 -11.07
C THR A 145 15.98 4.39 -11.40
N GLU A 146 16.12 5.71 -11.35
CA GLU A 146 17.34 6.51 -11.49
C GLU A 146 18.37 5.89 -12.47
N ASP A 147 19.52 5.42 -11.97
CA ASP A 147 20.60 4.84 -12.78
C ASP A 147 20.37 3.36 -13.14
N LEU A 148 19.22 2.78 -12.79
CA LEU A 148 18.89 1.41 -13.15
C LEU A 148 18.29 1.35 -14.54
N ALA A 149 18.48 0.20 -15.19
CA ALA A 149 17.86 -0.08 -16.48
C ALA A 149 16.33 -0.01 -16.39
N PRO A 150 15.64 0.63 -17.35
CA PRO A 150 14.19 0.66 -17.39
C PRO A 150 13.62 -0.75 -17.54
N ILE A 151 12.44 -0.92 -16.96
CA ILE A 151 11.67 -2.15 -17.04
C ILE A 151 10.46 -1.86 -17.93
N ILE A 152 10.39 -2.50 -19.08
CA ILE A 152 9.26 -2.41 -20.02
C ILE A 152 8.35 -3.62 -19.82
N THR A 153 7.04 -3.39 -19.79
CA THR A 153 6.03 -4.44 -19.66
C THR A 153 5.02 -4.34 -20.80
N GLU A 154 4.87 -5.42 -21.56
CA GLU A 154 3.89 -5.56 -22.62
C GLU A 154 2.70 -6.38 -22.13
N TYR A 155 1.49 -6.01 -22.57
CA TYR A 155 0.24 -6.63 -22.14
C TYR A 155 -0.55 -7.14 -23.34
N ASN A 156 -1.30 -8.23 -23.15
CA ASN A 156 -2.28 -8.68 -24.12
C ASN A 156 -3.58 -7.85 -24.07
N GLU A 157 -4.52 -8.15 -24.94
CA GLU A 157 -5.83 -7.48 -25.01
C GLU A 157 -6.65 -7.64 -23.73
N LEU A 158 -6.46 -8.75 -23.00
CA LEU A 158 -7.12 -9.05 -21.72
C LEU A 158 -6.45 -8.33 -20.52
N GLY A 159 -5.36 -7.59 -20.75
CA GLY A 159 -4.65 -6.87 -19.71
C GLY A 159 -3.66 -7.70 -18.91
N GLN A 160 -3.32 -8.91 -19.35
CA GLN A 160 -2.32 -9.75 -18.73
C GLN A 160 -0.93 -9.41 -19.26
N ALA A 161 0.07 -9.33 -18.37
CA ALA A 161 1.45 -9.11 -18.78
C ALA A 161 1.97 -10.32 -19.55
N MET A 162 2.44 -10.06 -20.78
CA MET A 162 2.96 -11.09 -21.69
C MET A 162 4.48 -11.09 -21.74
N LYS A 163 5.09 -9.92 -21.70
CA LYS A 163 6.54 -9.79 -21.79
C LYS A 163 7.02 -8.71 -20.84
N LYS A 164 8.11 -8.99 -20.15
CA LYS A 164 8.81 -8.04 -19.30
C LYS A 164 10.28 -8.01 -19.71
N THR A 165 10.76 -6.84 -20.07
CA THR A 165 12.15 -6.62 -20.48
C THR A 165 12.81 -5.67 -19.49
N VAL A 166 13.91 -6.08 -18.86
CA VAL A 166 14.86 -5.18 -18.20
C VAL A 166 15.84 -4.77 -19.28
N LEU A 167 15.90 -3.47 -19.61
CA LEU A 167 16.45 -2.91 -20.83
C LEU A 167 17.75 -2.12 -20.60
N PRO A 168 18.90 -2.77 -20.28
CA PRO A 168 20.18 -2.09 -20.22
C PRO A 168 20.68 -1.58 -21.58
N ASP A 169 20.26 -2.23 -22.68
CA ASP A 169 20.57 -1.82 -24.06
C ASP A 169 19.29 -1.43 -24.80
N GLU A 170 18.96 -0.14 -24.79
CA GLU A 170 17.79 0.42 -25.44
C GLU A 170 17.85 0.35 -26.97
N LEU A 171 19.05 0.22 -27.56
CA LEU A 171 19.24 0.12 -29.03
C LEU A 171 18.85 -1.25 -29.57
N HIS A 172 18.85 -2.28 -28.73
CA HIS A 172 18.55 -3.65 -29.12
C HIS A 172 17.58 -4.29 -28.12
N PRO A 173 16.33 -3.83 -28.02
CA PRO A 173 15.39 -4.21 -26.95
C PRO A 173 15.05 -5.71 -26.93
N ASP A 174 15.10 -6.38 -28.05
CA ASP A 174 14.78 -7.81 -28.18
C ASP A 174 16.00 -8.74 -28.12
N ASN A 175 17.19 -8.20 -27.81
CA ASN A 175 18.39 -9.02 -27.72
C ASN A 175 18.57 -9.60 -26.30
N PRO A 176 18.32 -10.91 -26.08
CA PRO A 176 18.43 -11.53 -24.75
C PRO A 176 19.87 -11.59 -24.21
N ALA A 177 20.89 -11.49 -25.07
CA ALA A 177 22.27 -11.40 -24.63
C ALA A 177 22.62 -10.07 -23.97
N LYS A 178 21.84 -9.00 -24.25
CA LYS A 178 22.05 -7.66 -23.74
C LYS A 178 20.99 -7.25 -22.71
N ASN A 179 19.78 -7.80 -22.83
CA ASN A 179 18.61 -7.46 -22.02
C ASN A 179 18.04 -8.72 -21.36
N ARG A 180 17.55 -8.58 -20.14
CA ARG A 180 16.85 -9.67 -19.47
C ARG A 180 15.39 -9.67 -19.92
N ILE A 181 15.01 -10.65 -20.71
CA ILE A 181 13.65 -10.83 -21.22
C ILE A 181 12.96 -11.97 -20.45
N THR A 182 11.74 -11.73 -20.00
CA THR A 182 10.86 -12.74 -19.39
C THR A 182 9.53 -12.71 -20.10
N GLU A 183 9.13 -13.83 -20.69
CA GLU A 183 7.84 -14.00 -21.36
C GLU A 183 6.90 -14.83 -20.49
N HIS A 184 5.62 -14.50 -20.51
CA HIS A 184 4.58 -15.19 -19.78
C HIS A 184 3.53 -15.71 -20.76
N SER A 185 3.12 -16.95 -20.59
CA SER A 185 1.98 -17.52 -21.31
C SER A 185 1.01 -18.19 -20.35
N SER A 186 -0.27 -18.18 -20.72
CA SER A 186 -1.31 -18.87 -19.97
C SER A 186 -2.25 -19.54 -20.94
N CYS A 187 -2.55 -20.81 -20.72
CA CYS A 187 -3.55 -21.57 -21.49
C CYS A 187 -4.34 -22.49 -20.58
N TYR A 188 -5.46 -23.00 -21.09
CA TYR A 188 -6.22 -24.04 -20.43
C TYR A 188 -5.93 -25.39 -21.07
N ARG A 189 -5.69 -26.40 -20.23
CA ARG A 189 -5.51 -27.79 -20.67
C ARG A 189 -6.67 -28.62 -20.12
N PHE A 190 -7.35 -29.31 -21.01
CA PHE A 190 -8.44 -30.21 -20.69
C PHE A 190 -7.89 -31.62 -20.53
N ARG A 191 -8.19 -32.28 -19.40
CA ARG A 191 -7.83 -33.67 -19.12
C ARG A 191 -9.08 -34.44 -18.67
N GLU A 192 -9.00 -35.77 -18.59
CA GLU A 192 -10.12 -36.63 -18.16
C GLU A 192 -10.60 -36.31 -16.73
N ASP A 193 -9.70 -35.86 -15.86
CA ASP A 193 -9.93 -35.56 -14.46
C ASP A 193 -10.28 -34.07 -14.19
N GLY A 194 -10.24 -33.19 -15.21
CA GLY A 194 -10.62 -31.79 -15.04
C GLY A 194 -9.96 -30.81 -16.01
N VAL A 195 -10.21 -29.53 -15.75
CA VAL A 195 -9.64 -28.40 -16.48
C VAL A 195 -8.52 -27.78 -15.69
N TYR A 196 -7.38 -27.61 -16.30
CA TYR A 196 -6.18 -27.03 -15.68
C TYR A 196 -5.81 -25.71 -16.36
N GLN A 197 -5.54 -24.68 -15.56
CA GLN A 197 -4.86 -23.49 -16.01
C GLN A 197 -3.35 -23.74 -15.96
N VAL A 198 -2.71 -23.67 -17.10
CA VAL A 198 -1.26 -23.80 -17.26
C VAL A 198 -0.67 -22.43 -17.43
N GLN A 199 0.23 -22.03 -16.55
CA GLN A 199 0.98 -20.79 -16.64
C GLN A 199 2.45 -21.12 -16.81
N ALA A 200 3.08 -20.55 -17.83
CA ALA A 200 4.51 -20.69 -18.06
C ALA A 200 5.20 -19.31 -18.05
N SER A 201 6.37 -19.28 -17.43
CA SER A 201 7.26 -18.12 -17.43
C SER A 201 8.61 -18.55 -18.01
N THR A 202 9.01 -17.96 -19.11
CA THR A 202 10.28 -18.25 -19.79
C THR A 202 11.19 -17.04 -19.65
N THR A 203 12.33 -17.22 -18.99
CA THR A 203 13.39 -16.20 -18.89
C THR A 203 14.56 -16.64 -19.75
N TYR A 204 15.11 -15.72 -20.54
CA TYR A 204 16.27 -15.97 -21.39
C TYR A 204 17.55 -15.54 -20.66
N ASN A 205 18.57 -16.39 -20.69
CA ASN A 205 19.90 -16.05 -20.18
C ASN A 205 20.69 -15.18 -21.20
N ALA A 206 21.90 -14.78 -20.84
CA ALA A 206 22.76 -13.97 -21.71
C ALA A 206 23.13 -14.66 -23.05
N ASP A 207 23.07 -15.99 -23.12
CA ASP A 207 23.33 -16.78 -24.32
C ASP A 207 22.06 -16.99 -25.17
N GLY A 208 20.94 -16.42 -24.74
CA GLY A 208 19.64 -16.57 -25.39
C GLY A 208 18.95 -17.93 -25.15
N LEU A 209 19.48 -18.75 -24.23
CA LEU A 209 18.87 -20.03 -23.89
C LEU A 209 17.70 -19.84 -22.94
N PRO A 210 16.52 -20.46 -23.24
CA PRO A 210 15.34 -20.31 -22.41
C PRO A 210 15.43 -21.18 -21.15
N LEU A 211 15.03 -20.59 -20.01
CA LEU A 211 14.70 -21.29 -18.78
C LEU A 211 13.20 -21.12 -18.51
N THR A 212 12.43 -22.20 -18.66
CA THR A 212 10.98 -22.17 -18.51
C THR A 212 10.55 -22.82 -17.21
N GLN A 213 9.76 -22.09 -16.42
CA GLN A 213 9.04 -22.60 -15.26
C GLN A 213 7.56 -22.70 -15.60
N THR A 214 6.96 -23.87 -15.36
CA THR A 214 5.54 -24.11 -15.64
C THR A 214 4.82 -24.46 -14.33
N THR A 215 3.64 -23.85 -14.12
CA THR A 215 2.74 -24.14 -13.01
C THR A 215 1.38 -24.55 -13.56
N GLU A 216 0.84 -25.64 -13.07
CA GLU A 216 -0.50 -26.13 -13.43
C GLU A 216 -1.42 -26.08 -12.20
N ASN A 217 -2.56 -25.43 -12.32
CA ASN A 217 -3.59 -25.33 -11.28
C ASN A 217 -4.90 -25.90 -11.80
N MET A 218 -5.49 -26.85 -11.07
CA MET A 218 -6.83 -27.35 -11.39
C MET A 218 -7.86 -26.22 -11.13
N VAL A 219 -8.67 -25.88 -12.12
CA VAL A 219 -9.67 -24.82 -12.08
C VAL A 219 -11.07 -25.40 -11.93
N SER A 220 -11.33 -26.60 -12.49
CA SER A 220 -12.62 -27.29 -12.45
C SER A 220 -12.41 -28.80 -12.61
N ARG A 221 -13.26 -29.56 -11.95
CA ARG A 221 -13.44 -31.00 -12.18
C ARG A 221 -14.58 -31.27 -13.11
#